data_891c8c8c1ca548e15f8c120c0a5ebbad
#
_entry.id   891c8c8c1ca548e15f8c120c0a5ebbad
#
_cell.length_a   1.000
_cell.length_b   1.000
_cell.length_c   1.000
_cell.angle_alpha   90.00
_cell.angle_beta   90.00
_cell.angle_gamma   90.00
#
_symmetry.space_group_name_H-M   'P 1'
#
loop_
_entity.id
_entity.type
_entity.pdbx_description
1 polymer ?
#
loop_
_entity_poly.entity_id
_entity_poly.type
_entity_poly.pdbx_seq_one_letter_code
_entity_poly.pdbx_strand_id
1 'polypeptide(L)'
;MKYSQMKRFLMEHKDSMKPPYISTLDGILTAGGELIGYQELEMDSPYLDVHEDTSYTKDYVTLHSHEFYELLFCRSGNLQYLIGNTRYQIRKNDIILVPPGTSHRPLFLEQLREPYQRTVLWINNDFFETCKQNFFADTGSSQYAPQ
;
A
#
# COMPACT_ATOMS: atom_id res chain seq x y z
N MET A 1 14.82 -2.69 2.62
CA MET A 1 14.97 -1.44 3.40
C MET A 1 13.65 -0.70 3.31
N LYS A 2 13.13 -0.25 4.44
CA LYS A 2 11.89 0.50 4.48
C LYS A 2 12.05 1.90 3.90
N TYR A 3 10.97 2.46 3.33
CA TYR A 3 10.99 3.78 2.70
C TYR A 3 11.49 4.88 3.64
N SER A 4 11.02 4.91 4.88
CA SER A 4 11.47 5.89 5.87
C SER A 4 12.97 5.77 6.20
N GLN A 5 13.47 4.55 6.26
CA GLN A 5 14.90 4.30 6.47
C GLN A 5 15.73 4.75 5.28
N MET A 6 15.26 4.45 4.06
CA MET A 6 15.92 4.90 2.83
C MET A 6 15.92 6.42 2.73
N LYS A 7 14.78 7.06 2.97
CA LYS A 7 14.66 8.52 2.97
C LYS A 7 15.60 9.17 3.97
N ARG A 8 15.65 8.65 5.20
CA ARG A 8 16.58 9.14 6.23
C ARG A 8 18.04 8.97 5.81
N PHE A 9 18.40 7.79 5.34
CA PHE A 9 19.75 7.51 4.84
C PHE A 9 20.17 8.46 3.73
N LEU A 10 19.31 8.69 2.75
CA LEU A 10 19.57 9.61 1.65
C LEU A 10 19.73 11.06 2.11
N MET A 11 18.90 11.50 3.07
CA MET A 11 19.03 12.85 3.65
C MET A 11 20.32 13.03 4.42
N GLU A 12 20.73 12.04 5.22
CA GLU A 12 21.95 12.08 6.02
C GLU A 12 23.23 12.04 5.18
N HIS A 13 23.18 11.43 4.01
CA HIS A 13 24.35 11.21 3.13
C HIS A 13 24.34 12.08 1.88
N LYS A 14 23.38 12.97 1.72
CA LYS A 14 23.22 13.82 0.54
C LYS A 14 24.49 14.57 0.19
N ASP A 15 25.15 15.19 1.16
CA ASP A 15 26.34 16.03 0.95
C ASP A 15 27.60 15.21 0.63
N SER A 16 27.60 13.92 0.88
CA SER A 16 28.70 13.02 0.58
C SER A 16 28.55 12.30 -0.77
N MET A 17 27.44 12.47 -1.47
CA MET A 17 27.18 11.82 -2.74
C MET A 17 27.74 12.59 -3.92
N LYS A 18 28.15 11.84 -4.98
CA LYS A 18 28.67 12.44 -6.22
C LYS A 18 27.52 13.10 -7.02
N PRO A 19 27.82 14.17 -7.80
CA PRO A 19 26.85 15.00 -8.48
C PRO A 19 25.71 14.30 -9.23
N PRO A 20 25.89 13.24 -10.01
CA PRO A 20 24.77 12.63 -10.73
C PRO A 20 23.74 12.00 -9.79
N TYR A 21 24.15 11.58 -8.60
CA TYR A 21 23.23 11.01 -7.59
C TYR A 21 22.51 12.11 -6.79
N ILE A 22 23.16 13.26 -6.58
CA ILE A 22 22.56 14.39 -5.87
C ILE A 22 21.38 14.96 -6.64
N SER A 23 21.49 15.12 -7.95
CA SER A 23 20.38 15.63 -8.77
C SER A 23 19.18 14.69 -8.80
N THR A 24 19.44 13.40 -8.83
CA THR A 24 18.39 12.36 -8.74
C THR A 24 17.71 12.40 -7.39
N LEU A 25 18.49 12.52 -6.31
CA LEU A 25 17.98 12.63 -4.95
C LEU A 25 17.17 13.91 -4.74
N ASP A 26 17.64 15.04 -5.24
CA ASP A 26 16.89 16.30 -5.17
C ASP A 26 15.56 16.20 -5.91
N GLY A 27 15.53 15.52 -7.05
CA GLY A 27 14.29 15.21 -7.77
C GLY A 27 13.34 14.35 -6.94
N ILE A 28 13.84 13.30 -6.30
CA ILE A 28 13.07 12.41 -5.43
C ILE A 28 12.54 13.15 -4.20
N LEU A 29 13.38 13.94 -3.54
CA LEU A 29 13.02 14.69 -2.34
C LEU A 29 12.08 15.86 -2.63
N THR A 30 12.23 16.52 -3.80
CA THR A 30 11.40 17.65 -4.21
C THR A 30 10.01 17.21 -4.65
N ALA A 31 9.87 16.00 -5.17
CA ALA A 31 8.57 15.39 -5.52
C ALA A 31 7.77 14.90 -4.29
N GLY A 32 7.96 15.51 -3.12
CA GLY A 32 7.27 15.15 -1.89
C GLY A 32 7.88 13.97 -1.14
N GLY A 33 9.08 13.56 -1.53
CA GLY A 33 9.79 12.45 -0.91
C GLY A 33 9.31 11.07 -1.35
N GLU A 34 8.56 10.99 -2.44
CA GLU A 34 8.19 9.73 -3.07
C GLU A 34 9.30 9.27 -4.02
N LEU A 35 9.62 7.98 -3.96
CA LEU A 35 10.49 7.36 -4.94
C LEU A 35 9.69 7.12 -6.22
N ILE A 36 10.11 7.74 -7.32
CA ILE A 36 9.46 7.53 -8.61
C ILE A 36 9.70 6.08 -9.04
N GLY A 37 8.60 5.34 -9.21
CA GLY A 37 8.60 3.97 -9.68
C GLY A 37 8.39 2.89 -8.61
N TYR A 38 8.81 3.10 -7.38
CA TYR A 38 8.60 2.16 -6.27
C TYR A 38 8.54 2.89 -4.93
N GLN A 39 7.57 2.54 -4.12
CA GLN A 39 7.41 3.05 -2.77
C GLN A 39 7.08 1.90 -1.82
N GLU A 40 7.80 1.80 -0.72
CA GLU A 40 7.47 0.92 0.38
C GLU A 40 6.85 1.75 1.51
N LEU A 41 5.61 1.45 1.85
CA LEU A 41 4.87 2.12 2.90
C LEU A 41 5.11 1.45 4.25
N GLU A 42 4.98 2.23 5.31
CA GLU A 42 5.09 1.76 6.69
C GLU A 42 3.86 2.16 7.48
N MET A 43 3.51 1.29 8.43
CA MET A 43 2.50 1.61 9.43
C MET A 43 3.13 2.23 10.67
N ASP A 44 2.55 3.32 11.16
CA ASP A 44 2.91 3.90 12.46
C ASP A 44 2.26 3.14 13.62
N SER A 45 1.05 2.64 13.42
CA SER A 45 0.35 1.83 14.42
C SER A 45 0.87 0.39 14.43
N PRO A 46 1.10 -0.21 15.63
CA PRO A 46 1.42 -1.62 15.74
C PRO A 46 0.19 -2.54 15.57
N TYR A 47 -1.00 -1.97 15.35
CA TYR A 47 -2.27 -2.70 15.26
C TYR A 47 -2.97 -2.47 13.93
N LEU A 48 -3.77 -1.44 13.84
CA LEU A 48 -4.63 -1.08 12.72
C LEU A 48 -4.46 0.39 12.38
N ASP A 49 -4.69 0.70 11.11
CA ASP A 49 -4.82 2.06 10.62
C ASP A 49 -5.97 2.11 9.62
N VAL A 50 -6.85 3.10 9.76
CA VAL A 50 -8.01 3.29 8.87
C VAL A 50 -8.00 4.72 8.35
N HIS A 51 -8.07 4.86 7.03
CA HIS A 51 -8.17 6.17 6.40
C HIS A 51 -9.03 6.12 5.14
N GLU A 52 -9.40 7.29 4.65
CA GLU A 52 -10.14 7.45 3.41
C GLU A 52 -9.29 8.17 2.38
N ASP A 53 -9.29 7.67 1.17
CA ASP A 53 -8.58 8.24 0.04
C ASP A 53 -9.51 8.51 -1.13
N THR A 54 -9.15 9.55 -1.90
CA THR A 54 -9.82 9.90 -3.16
C THR A 54 -8.77 10.12 -4.23
N SER A 55 -8.93 9.48 -5.37
CA SER A 55 -8.08 9.70 -6.55
C SER A 55 -8.92 10.04 -7.77
N TYR A 56 -8.38 10.93 -8.57
CA TYR A 56 -8.97 11.38 -9.83
C TYR A 56 -8.18 10.81 -11.01
N THR A 57 -8.75 10.83 -12.20
CA THR A 57 -8.10 10.27 -13.40
C THR A 57 -6.69 10.83 -13.65
N LYS A 58 -6.47 12.09 -13.32
CA LYS A 58 -5.16 12.77 -13.48
C LYS A 58 -4.13 12.38 -12.43
N ASP A 59 -4.57 11.72 -11.36
CA ASP A 59 -3.68 11.35 -10.27
C ASP A 59 -2.85 10.14 -10.68
N TYR A 60 -1.59 10.16 -10.31
CA TYR A 60 -0.69 9.03 -10.53
C TYR A 60 -0.41 8.36 -9.19
N VAL A 61 -0.72 7.07 -9.11
CA VAL A 61 -0.39 6.24 -7.96
C VAL A 61 0.75 5.31 -8.33
N THR A 62 1.87 5.48 -7.67
CA THR A 62 3.07 4.67 -7.88
C THR A 62 2.82 3.21 -7.52
N LEU A 63 3.40 2.29 -8.28
CA LEU A 63 3.48 0.89 -7.89
C LEU A 63 4.20 0.79 -6.54
N HIS A 64 3.56 0.17 -5.57
CA HIS A 64 4.08 0.07 -4.22
C HIS A 64 3.83 -1.31 -3.61
N SER A 65 4.53 -1.60 -2.54
CA SER A 65 4.29 -2.76 -1.70
C SER A 65 4.54 -2.40 -0.24
N HIS A 66 4.11 -3.26 0.66
CA HIS A 66 4.30 -3.11 2.10
C HIS A 66 4.19 -4.46 2.80
N GLU A 67 4.67 -4.52 4.04
CA GLU A 67 4.71 -5.75 4.82
C GLU A 67 3.53 -5.88 5.80
N PHE A 68 2.40 -5.31 5.46
CA PHE A 68 1.15 -5.43 6.22
C PHE A 68 0.00 -5.74 5.27
N TYR A 69 -1.11 -6.22 5.81
CA TYR A 69 -2.34 -6.45 5.05
C TYR A 69 -3.03 -5.14 4.74
N GLU A 70 -3.56 -5.01 3.53
CA GLU A 70 -4.39 -3.89 3.13
C GLU A 70 -5.74 -4.38 2.63
N LEU A 71 -6.81 -3.83 3.19
CA LEU A 71 -8.16 -3.98 2.70
C LEU A 71 -8.61 -2.66 2.09
N LEU A 72 -9.05 -2.70 0.86
CA LEU A 72 -9.59 -1.56 0.13
C LEU A 72 -11.08 -1.78 -0.10
N PHE A 73 -11.90 -0.96 0.50
CA PHE A 73 -13.33 -0.93 0.24
C PHE A 73 -13.65 0.17 -0.75
N CYS A 74 -14.05 -0.19 -1.98
CA CYS A 74 -14.41 0.76 -3.03
C CYS A 74 -15.77 1.40 -2.76
N ARG A 75 -15.78 2.70 -2.53
CA ARG A 75 -17.01 3.47 -2.26
C ARG A 75 -17.56 4.13 -3.51
N SER A 76 -16.71 4.50 -4.45
CA SER A 76 -17.11 4.99 -5.76
C SER A 76 -15.98 4.76 -6.77
N GLY A 77 -16.32 4.78 -8.04
CA GLY A 77 -15.41 4.55 -9.13
C GLY A 77 -15.65 3.22 -9.84
N ASN A 78 -15.04 3.11 -11.00
CA ASN A 78 -15.01 1.91 -11.83
C ASN A 78 -13.68 1.91 -12.57
N LEU A 79 -12.76 1.07 -12.15
CA LEU A 79 -11.39 1.08 -12.63
C LEU A 79 -10.77 -0.30 -12.57
N GLN A 80 -9.61 -0.46 -13.20
CA GLN A 80 -8.79 -1.64 -13.04
C GLN A 80 -7.79 -1.45 -11.90
N TYR A 81 -7.46 -2.53 -11.24
CA TYR A 81 -6.48 -2.57 -10.17
C TYR A 81 -5.47 -3.68 -10.43
N LEU A 82 -4.19 -3.33 -10.42
CA LEU A 82 -3.09 -4.29 -10.58
C LEU A 82 -2.67 -4.80 -9.20
N ILE A 83 -2.69 -6.12 -9.02
CA ILE A 83 -2.17 -6.80 -7.82
C ILE A 83 -1.24 -7.91 -8.30
N GLY A 84 0.04 -7.79 -7.98
CA GLY A 84 1.05 -8.66 -8.58
C GLY A 84 1.03 -8.54 -10.10
N ASN A 85 0.75 -9.63 -10.79
CA ASN A 85 0.65 -9.68 -12.25
C ASN A 85 -0.79 -9.76 -12.78
N THR A 86 -1.78 -9.63 -11.90
CA THR A 86 -3.19 -9.81 -12.25
C THR A 86 -3.92 -8.48 -12.20
N ARG A 87 -4.74 -8.22 -13.20
CA ARG A 87 -5.65 -7.06 -13.25
C ARG A 87 -7.04 -7.48 -12.84
N TYR A 88 -7.63 -6.68 -11.95
CA TYR A 88 -8.99 -6.87 -11.46
C TYR A 88 -9.84 -5.65 -11.82
N GLN A 89 -11.08 -5.90 -12.22
CA GLN A 89 -12.06 -4.82 -12.36
C GLN A 89 -12.69 -4.53 -11.00
N ILE A 90 -12.60 -3.28 -10.56
CA ILE A 90 -13.08 -2.82 -9.25
C ILE A 90 -14.21 -1.82 -9.46
N ARG A 91 -15.31 -2.04 -8.76
CA ARG A 91 -16.51 -1.20 -8.77
C ARG A 91 -16.96 -0.88 -7.36
N LYS A 92 -17.91 0.02 -7.25
CA LYS A 92 -18.55 0.35 -5.97
C LYS A 92 -19.00 -0.91 -5.22
N ASN A 93 -18.72 -0.96 -3.94
CA ASN A 93 -18.95 -2.05 -3.00
C ASN A 93 -18.01 -3.26 -3.13
N ASP A 94 -17.06 -3.24 -4.04
CA ASP A 94 -16.02 -4.28 -4.08
C ASP A 94 -15.01 -4.08 -2.95
N ILE A 95 -14.50 -5.17 -2.46
CA ILE A 95 -13.42 -5.23 -1.48
C ILE A 95 -12.21 -5.91 -2.10
N ILE A 96 -11.05 -5.31 -1.94
CA ILE A 96 -9.77 -5.87 -2.35
C ILE A 96 -8.97 -6.21 -1.09
N LEU A 97 -8.42 -7.40 -1.05
CA LEU A 97 -7.42 -7.78 -0.05
C LEU A 97 -6.05 -7.86 -0.73
N VAL A 98 -5.11 -7.08 -0.25
CA VAL A 98 -3.71 -7.12 -0.67
C VAL A 98 -2.88 -7.73 0.45
N PRO A 99 -2.30 -8.93 0.23
CA PRO A 99 -1.42 -9.56 1.21
C PRO A 99 -0.09 -8.81 1.34
N PRO A 100 0.62 -9.01 2.48
CA PRO A 100 1.96 -8.45 2.66
C PRO A 100 2.92 -8.81 1.52
N GLY A 101 3.76 -7.86 1.10
CA GLY A 101 4.79 -8.05 0.09
C GLY A 101 4.31 -8.08 -1.36
N THR A 102 3.02 -7.88 -1.61
CA THR A 102 2.46 -7.90 -2.96
C THR A 102 2.43 -6.49 -3.56
N SER A 103 3.09 -6.30 -4.69
CA SER A 103 3.06 -5.04 -5.44
C SER A 103 1.68 -4.77 -6.00
N HIS A 104 1.20 -3.55 -5.88
CA HIS A 104 -0.14 -3.18 -6.33
C HIS A 104 -0.28 -1.69 -6.64
N ARG A 105 -1.25 -1.36 -7.47
CA ARG A 105 -1.69 0.02 -7.75
C ARG A 105 -3.02 0.05 -8.49
N PRO A 106 -3.80 1.13 -8.39
CA PRO A 106 -4.90 1.40 -9.31
C PRO A 106 -4.36 1.72 -10.71
N LEU A 107 -5.13 1.36 -11.74
CA LEU A 107 -4.85 1.68 -13.13
C LEU A 107 -5.95 2.58 -13.67
N PHE A 108 -5.59 3.82 -14.02
CA PHE A 108 -6.50 4.78 -14.62
C PHE A 108 -6.34 4.76 -16.14
N LEU A 109 -6.81 3.67 -16.77
CA LEU A 109 -6.69 3.45 -18.22
C LEU A 109 -7.64 4.32 -19.04
N GLU A 110 -8.75 4.73 -18.41
CA GLU A 110 -9.77 5.58 -19.02
C GLU A 110 -10.13 6.70 -18.06
N GLN A 111 -10.76 7.74 -18.58
CA GLN A 111 -11.25 8.81 -17.73
C GLN A 111 -12.35 8.28 -16.80
N LEU A 112 -12.15 8.46 -15.50
CA LEU A 112 -13.16 8.10 -14.51
C LEU A 112 -14.37 9.03 -14.60
N ARG A 113 -15.56 8.47 -14.63
CA ARG A 113 -16.81 9.23 -14.54
C ARG A 113 -17.03 9.80 -13.14
N GLU A 114 -16.62 9.01 -12.14
CA GLU A 114 -16.64 9.36 -10.74
C GLU A 114 -15.24 9.15 -10.16
N PRO A 115 -14.83 9.95 -9.17
CA PRO A 115 -13.53 9.73 -8.53
C PRO A 115 -13.48 8.36 -7.85
N TYR A 116 -12.30 7.78 -7.78
CA TYR A 116 -12.06 6.56 -7.04
C TYR A 116 -11.94 6.90 -5.55
N GLN A 117 -13.01 6.64 -4.82
CA GLN A 117 -13.09 6.82 -3.37
C GLN A 117 -13.05 5.45 -2.69
N ARG A 118 -12.20 5.31 -1.69
CA ARG A 118 -12.04 4.07 -0.94
C ARG A 118 -11.81 4.34 0.54
N THR A 119 -12.28 3.42 1.34
CA THR A 119 -11.85 3.26 2.73
C THR A 119 -10.73 2.23 2.74
N VAL A 120 -9.62 2.59 3.38
CA VAL A 120 -8.41 1.76 3.47
C VAL A 120 -8.26 1.29 4.90
N LEU A 121 -8.08 -0.01 5.08
CA LEU A 121 -7.74 -0.62 6.37
C LEU A 121 -6.37 -1.29 6.23
N TRP A 122 -5.41 -0.82 6.98
CA TRP A 122 -4.12 -1.49 7.15
C TRP A 122 -4.11 -2.30 8.43
N ILE A 123 -3.62 -3.53 8.34
CA ILE A 123 -3.52 -4.45 9.48
C ILE A 123 -2.07 -4.87 9.61
N ASN A 124 -1.45 -4.52 10.73
CA ASN A 124 -0.09 -4.93 11.03
C ASN A 124 0.03 -6.46 10.98
N ASN A 125 1.06 -6.98 10.33
CA ASN A 125 1.21 -8.41 10.11
C ASN A 125 1.40 -9.17 11.43
N ASP A 126 2.22 -8.67 12.33
CA ASP A 126 2.45 -9.32 13.63
C ASP A 126 1.18 -9.33 14.49
N PHE A 127 0.42 -8.24 14.45
CA PHE A 127 -0.87 -8.15 15.12
C PHE A 127 -1.88 -9.15 14.53
N PHE A 128 -1.96 -9.25 13.21
CA PHE A 128 -2.82 -10.21 12.53
C PHE A 128 -2.48 -11.66 12.92
N GLU A 129 -1.20 -12.02 12.90
CA GLU A 129 -0.75 -13.35 13.29
C GLU A 129 -1.05 -13.66 14.76
N THR A 130 -0.86 -12.70 15.65
CA THR A 130 -1.18 -12.84 17.07
C THR A 130 -2.67 -13.06 17.29
N CYS A 131 -3.52 -12.28 16.65
CA CYS A 131 -4.99 -12.45 16.70
C CYS A 131 -5.42 -13.81 16.17
N LYS A 132 -4.85 -14.24 15.07
CA LYS A 132 -5.13 -15.55 14.47
C LYS A 132 -4.77 -16.69 15.42
N GLN A 133 -3.59 -16.66 16.03
CA GLN A 133 -3.14 -17.66 16.99
C GLN A 133 -4.04 -17.70 18.22
N ASN A 134 -4.38 -16.54 18.79
CA ASN A 134 -5.25 -16.45 19.95
C ASN A 134 -6.67 -16.95 19.64
N PHE A 135 -7.20 -16.60 18.49
CA PHE A 135 -8.51 -17.08 18.04
C PHE A 135 -8.57 -18.61 17.97
N PHE A 136 -7.60 -19.25 17.35
CA PHE A 136 -7.56 -20.70 17.24
C PHE A 136 -7.27 -21.39 18.58
N ALA A 137 -6.49 -20.80 19.46
CA ALA A 137 -6.25 -21.33 20.80
C ALA A 137 -7.53 -21.32 21.65
N ASP A 138 -8.30 -20.21 21.61
CA ASP A 138 -9.51 -20.02 22.41
C ASP A 138 -10.71 -20.84 21.92
N THR A 139 -10.81 -21.05 20.62
CA THR A 139 -11.95 -21.73 19.98
C THR A 139 -11.74 -23.24 19.80
N GLY A 140 -10.58 -23.76 20.13
CA GLY A 140 -10.22 -25.14 19.83
C GLY A 140 -9.99 -25.32 18.32
N SER A 141 -8.76 -25.11 17.88
CA SER A 141 -8.37 -25.08 16.47
C SER A 141 -8.85 -26.27 15.62
N SER A 142 -9.08 -27.42 16.22
CA SER A 142 -9.56 -28.63 15.55
C SER A 142 -10.98 -28.50 14.97
N GLN A 143 -11.81 -27.61 15.50
CA GLN A 143 -13.18 -27.37 15.01
C GLN A 143 -13.22 -26.45 13.79
N TYR A 144 -12.20 -25.65 13.60
CA TYR A 144 -12.13 -24.61 12.57
C TYR A 144 -10.99 -24.80 11.58
N ALA A 145 -10.21 -25.86 11.74
CA ALA A 145 -9.17 -26.19 10.78
C ALA A 145 -9.80 -26.52 9.42
N PRO A 146 -9.25 -26.02 8.31
CA PRO A 146 -9.70 -26.39 6.97
C PRO A 146 -9.61 -27.92 6.80
N GLN A 147 -10.67 -28.50 6.33
CA GLN A 147 -10.68 -29.91 6.00
C GLN A 147 -10.01 -30.14 4.66
#